data_232bd8c18a9c3f558f62084e7dcdf04c
#
_entry.id   232bd8c18a9c3f558f62084e7dcdf04c
#
_cell.length_a   1.000
_cell.length_b   1.000
_cell.length_c   1.000
_cell.angle_alpha   90.00
_cell.angle_beta   90.00
_cell.angle_gamma   90.00
#
_symmetry.space_group_name_H-M   'P 1'
#
loop_
_entity.id
_entity.type
_entity.pdbx_description
1 polymer ?
#
loop_
_entity_poly.entity_id
_entity_poly.type
_entity_poly.pdbx_seq_one_letter_code
_entity_poly.pdbx_strand_id
1 'polypeptide(L)'
;MVTKKLESFLPYPHVKNNNNNFETYSPKNSIGRLNGFLGSFGIILRAYSYIRSLGSEGLKEISENAIINANYIQEKLKGHYELTSSRSCMHETVLSAIKQKENGVKALDIAKKLLDEGFHAPTMYFPLIVEEALMIEPTESESKETIDQFINCMIEISELSKIHPEEIINAPINLPVERLDEALAARNPILSWKQ
;
A
#
# COMPACT_ATOMS: atom_id res chain seq x y z
N MET A 1 0.72 -0.78 23.46
CA MET A 1 1.20 -1.53 24.66
C MET A 1 2.62 -1.10 24.95
N VAL A 2 2.99 -1.01 26.23
CA VAL A 2 4.35 -0.72 26.70
C VAL A 2 4.79 -1.77 27.70
N THR A 3 6.11 -1.91 27.90
CA THR A 3 6.67 -2.77 28.94
C THR A 3 6.42 -2.15 30.32
N LYS A 4 6.39 -2.97 31.37
CA LYS A 4 6.24 -2.49 32.78
C LYS A 4 7.26 -1.40 33.15
N LYS A 5 8.47 -1.44 32.56
CA LYS A 5 9.51 -0.42 32.80
C LYS A 5 9.10 0.98 32.35
N LEU A 6 8.27 1.07 31.32
CA LEU A 6 7.82 2.35 30.74
C LEU A 6 6.45 2.79 31.25
N GLU A 7 5.75 1.96 32.00
CA GLU A 7 4.38 2.24 32.48
C GLU A 7 4.29 3.56 33.26
N SER A 8 5.26 3.84 34.13
CA SER A 8 5.27 5.06 34.95
C SER A 8 5.46 6.35 34.15
N PHE A 9 5.92 6.25 32.89
CA PHE A 9 6.18 7.38 32.00
C PHE A 9 5.03 7.67 31.03
N LEU A 10 4.03 6.81 30.98
CA LEU A 10 2.91 6.98 30.05
C LEU A 10 2.21 8.34 30.26
N PRO A 11 1.65 8.92 29.18
CA PRO A 11 0.86 10.15 29.30
C PRO A 11 -0.39 9.93 30.15
N TYR A 12 -0.90 10.98 30.78
CA TYR A 12 -2.14 10.91 31.56
C TYR A 12 -3.32 11.56 30.81
N PRO A 13 -4.58 11.30 31.21
CA PRO A 13 -5.02 10.43 32.31
C PRO A 13 -4.98 8.95 31.97
N HIS A 14 -4.67 8.13 32.98
CA HIS A 14 -4.91 6.70 32.94
C HIS A 14 -6.20 6.36 33.67
N VAL A 15 -6.82 5.25 33.28
CA VAL A 15 -8.01 4.73 33.94
C VAL A 15 -7.64 3.43 34.64
N LYS A 16 -7.96 3.32 35.92
CA LYS A 16 -7.93 2.07 36.69
C LYS A 16 -9.33 1.67 37.11
N ASN A 17 -9.58 0.36 37.11
CA ASN A 17 -10.79 -0.20 37.65
C ASN A 17 -10.55 -0.55 39.16
N ASN A 18 -11.36 0.02 40.02
CA ASN A 18 -11.32 -0.22 41.42
C ASN A 18 -12.72 -0.70 41.88
N ASN A 19 -12.92 -2.02 41.92
CA ASN A 19 -14.19 -2.65 42.28
C ASN A 19 -15.40 -2.12 41.51
N ASN A 20 -15.34 -2.15 40.18
CA ASN A 20 -16.31 -1.59 39.23
C ASN A 20 -16.45 -0.06 39.22
N ASN A 21 -15.63 0.66 39.97
CA ASN A 21 -15.49 2.10 39.86
C ASN A 21 -14.27 2.42 38.96
N PHE A 22 -14.46 3.24 37.97
CA PHE A 22 -13.39 3.70 37.11
C PHE A 22 -12.87 5.03 37.57
N GLU A 23 -11.60 5.09 37.96
CA GLU A 23 -10.93 6.29 38.43
C GLU A 23 -9.80 6.68 37.47
N THR A 24 -9.65 7.98 37.24
CA THR A 24 -8.51 8.51 36.50
C THR A 24 -7.34 8.81 37.43
N TYR A 25 -6.14 8.53 36.96
CA TYR A 25 -4.92 8.86 37.71
C TYR A 25 -3.79 9.30 36.77
N SER A 26 -2.79 9.98 37.33
CA SER A 26 -1.56 10.34 36.63
C SER A 26 -0.41 9.48 37.14
N PRO A 27 0.34 8.76 36.28
CA PRO A 27 1.56 8.06 36.71
C PRO A 27 2.58 9.05 37.26
N LYS A 28 3.38 8.61 38.26
CA LYS A 28 4.32 9.47 38.98
C LYS A 28 5.35 10.17 38.10
N ASN A 29 5.85 9.48 37.07
CA ASN A 29 6.86 9.98 36.16
C ASN A 29 6.28 10.25 34.75
N SER A 30 4.96 10.48 34.65
CA SER A 30 4.29 10.70 33.39
C SER A 30 4.97 11.78 32.56
N ILE A 31 5.06 11.55 31.24
CA ILE A 31 5.53 12.57 30.28
C ILE A 31 4.55 13.75 30.13
N GLY A 32 3.42 13.72 30.78
CA GLY A 32 2.42 14.77 30.75
C GLY A 32 1.17 14.39 29.95
N ARG A 33 0.31 15.37 29.72
CA ARG A 33 -0.92 15.20 28.96
C ARG A 33 -0.63 15.38 27.47
N LEU A 34 -1.06 14.41 26.66
CA LEU A 34 -1.04 14.54 25.20
C LEU A 34 -2.40 15.07 24.71
N ASN A 35 -2.37 15.95 23.73
CA ASN A 35 -3.58 16.52 23.11
C ASN A 35 -4.34 15.53 22.20
N GLY A 36 -3.79 14.35 21.99
CA GLY A 36 -4.39 13.30 21.14
C GLY A 36 -5.47 12.47 21.81
N PHE A 37 -5.99 12.82 22.97
CA PHE A 37 -7.10 12.14 23.69
C PHE A 37 -6.95 10.61 23.77
N LEU A 38 -5.74 10.09 23.92
CA LEU A 38 -5.43 8.64 23.90
C LEU A 38 -5.56 7.97 22.53
N GLY A 39 -5.62 8.75 21.46
CA GLY A 39 -5.67 8.29 20.08
C GLY A 39 -6.97 8.63 19.33
N SER A 40 -7.02 8.29 18.07
CA SER A 40 -8.23 8.47 17.27
C SER A 40 -9.22 7.33 17.54
N PHE A 41 -10.35 7.66 18.17
CA PHE A 41 -11.38 6.67 18.49
C PHE A 41 -11.90 5.93 17.25
N GLY A 42 -12.14 6.65 16.15
CA GLY A 42 -12.61 6.05 14.90
C GLY A 42 -11.66 5.01 14.33
N ILE A 43 -10.35 5.27 14.35
CA ILE A 43 -9.33 4.33 13.89
C ILE A 43 -9.26 3.12 14.84
N ILE A 44 -9.31 3.35 16.14
CA ILE A 44 -9.32 2.26 17.14
C ILE A 44 -10.54 1.38 16.97
N LEU A 45 -11.72 1.96 16.74
CA LEU A 45 -12.96 1.23 16.53
C LEU A 45 -12.92 0.38 15.26
N ARG A 46 -12.36 0.92 14.17
CA ARG A 46 -12.16 0.14 12.92
C ARG A 46 -11.27 -1.07 13.17
N ALA A 47 -10.10 -0.87 13.79
CA ALA A 47 -9.20 -1.96 14.14
C ALA A 47 -9.86 -3.00 15.04
N TYR A 48 -10.59 -2.55 16.08
CA TYR A 48 -11.31 -3.43 16.98
C TYR A 48 -12.37 -4.27 16.23
N SER A 49 -13.17 -3.64 15.38
CA SER A 49 -14.21 -4.33 14.60
C SER A 49 -13.61 -5.36 13.65
N TYR A 50 -12.52 -5.01 12.96
CA TYR A 50 -11.80 -5.91 12.05
C TYR A 50 -11.23 -7.12 12.79
N ILE A 51 -10.51 -6.90 13.89
CA ILE A 51 -9.95 -7.99 14.72
C ILE A 51 -11.06 -8.88 15.28
N ARG A 52 -12.17 -8.28 15.74
CA ARG A 52 -13.29 -9.04 16.30
C ARG A 52 -14.04 -9.87 15.24
N SER A 53 -14.13 -9.39 14.01
CA SER A 53 -14.79 -10.14 12.92
C SER A 53 -13.97 -11.35 12.47
N LEU A 54 -12.64 -11.26 12.52
CA LEU A 54 -11.74 -12.33 12.07
C LEU A 54 -11.43 -13.35 13.17
N GLY A 55 -11.29 -12.91 14.41
CA GLY A 55 -10.80 -13.76 15.50
C GLY A 55 -9.32 -14.14 15.32
N SER A 56 -8.82 -15.04 16.17
CA SER A 56 -7.41 -15.45 16.14
C SER A 56 -7.04 -16.22 14.87
N GLU A 57 -7.89 -17.14 14.46
CA GLU A 57 -7.65 -17.96 13.25
C GLU A 57 -7.72 -17.10 11.99
N GLY A 58 -8.74 -16.25 11.84
CA GLY A 58 -8.84 -15.37 10.69
C GLY A 58 -7.66 -14.39 10.57
N LEU A 59 -7.11 -13.87 11.68
CA LEU A 59 -5.90 -13.05 11.66
C LEU A 59 -4.66 -13.79 11.15
N LYS A 60 -4.58 -15.10 11.41
CA LYS A 60 -3.54 -15.96 10.85
C LYS A 60 -3.76 -16.18 9.36
N GLU A 61 -4.98 -16.55 8.97
CA GLU A 61 -5.34 -16.85 7.58
C GLU A 61 -5.11 -15.65 6.66
N ILE A 62 -5.50 -14.43 7.06
CA ILE A 62 -5.26 -13.24 6.23
C ILE A 62 -3.76 -13.00 5.98
N SER A 63 -2.92 -13.25 6.97
CA SER A 63 -1.47 -13.09 6.84
C SER A 63 -0.87 -14.15 5.89
N GLU A 64 -1.32 -15.39 6.00
CA GLU A 64 -0.90 -16.48 5.13
C GLU A 64 -1.37 -16.25 3.69
N ASN A 65 -2.62 -15.83 3.49
CA ASN A 65 -3.17 -15.53 2.17
C ASN A 65 -2.45 -14.36 1.49
N ALA A 66 -2.14 -13.29 2.22
CA ALA A 66 -1.38 -12.17 1.67
C ALA A 66 0.00 -12.61 1.16
N ILE A 67 0.70 -13.48 1.91
CA ILE A 67 2.00 -14.04 1.51
C ILE A 67 1.85 -14.94 0.27
N ILE A 68 0.84 -15.79 0.23
CA ILE A 68 0.57 -16.67 -0.92
C ILE A 68 0.29 -15.83 -2.15
N ASN A 69 -0.58 -14.82 -2.06
CA ASN A 69 -0.95 -13.94 -3.16
C ASN A 69 0.27 -13.20 -3.74
N ALA A 70 1.12 -12.62 -2.86
CA ALA A 70 2.32 -11.90 -3.29
C ALA A 70 3.32 -12.83 -4.02
N ASN A 71 3.56 -14.02 -3.48
CA ASN A 71 4.44 -15.00 -4.11
C ASN A 71 3.87 -15.56 -5.42
N TYR A 72 2.56 -15.72 -5.51
CA TYR A 72 1.89 -16.14 -6.74
C TYR A 72 2.08 -15.12 -7.85
N ILE A 73 1.87 -13.83 -7.56
CA ILE A 73 2.14 -12.73 -8.51
C ILE A 73 3.61 -12.72 -8.92
N GLN A 74 4.53 -12.80 -7.96
CA GLN A 74 5.97 -12.81 -8.23
C GLN A 74 6.36 -13.92 -9.21
N GLU A 75 5.92 -15.15 -8.97
CA GLU A 75 6.27 -16.29 -9.82
C GLU A 75 5.66 -16.17 -11.21
N LYS A 76 4.42 -15.68 -11.32
CA LYS A 76 3.74 -15.50 -12.62
C LYS A 76 4.33 -14.39 -13.48
N LEU A 77 4.81 -13.32 -12.85
CA LEU A 77 5.42 -12.19 -13.55
C LEU A 77 6.92 -12.35 -13.81
N LYS A 78 7.51 -13.42 -13.26
CA LYS A 78 8.90 -13.80 -13.52
C LYS A 78 9.15 -13.97 -15.02
N GLY A 79 10.18 -13.31 -15.52
CA GLY A 79 10.51 -13.31 -16.95
C GLY A 79 9.92 -12.13 -17.72
N HIS A 80 8.77 -11.61 -17.33
CA HIS A 80 8.17 -10.40 -17.92
C HIS A 80 8.76 -9.14 -17.30
N TYR A 81 8.98 -9.14 -16.00
CA TYR A 81 9.63 -8.08 -15.24
C TYR A 81 10.91 -8.59 -14.58
N GLU A 82 11.80 -7.68 -14.20
CA GLU A 82 12.99 -8.03 -13.44
C GLU A 82 12.60 -8.26 -11.96
N LEU A 83 12.98 -9.41 -11.42
CA LEU A 83 12.80 -9.69 -9.99
C LEU A 83 13.97 -9.07 -9.19
N THR A 84 13.65 -8.35 -8.13
CA THR A 84 14.66 -7.80 -7.23
C THR A 84 15.33 -8.85 -6.33
N SER A 85 14.69 -9.99 -6.18
CA SER A 85 15.19 -11.15 -5.43
C SER A 85 14.61 -12.44 -5.97
N SER A 86 15.42 -13.50 -5.98
CA SER A 86 14.96 -14.85 -6.29
C SER A 86 14.31 -15.58 -5.09
N ARG A 87 14.29 -14.93 -3.92
CA ARG A 87 13.69 -15.50 -2.70
C ARG A 87 12.18 -15.24 -2.71
N SER A 88 11.47 -16.08 -1.96
CA SER A 88 10.08 -15.81 -1.62
C SER A 88 9.96 -14.47 -0.89
N CYS A 89 8.95 -13.70 -1.26
CA CYS A 89 8.59 -12.44 -0.60
C CYS A 89 7.63 -12.70 0.56
N MET A 90 7.43 -11.69 1.40
CA MET A 90 6.38 -11.68 2.42
C MET A 90 5.04 -11.28 1.78
N HIS A 91 4.39 -10.26 2.29
CA HIS A 91 3.06 -9.81 1.84
C HIS A 91 3.11 -8.88 0.60
N GLU A 92 4.29 -8.54 0.13
CA GLU A 92 4.50 -7.65 -1.02
C GLU A 92 5.58 -8.21 -1.93
N THR A 93 5.45 -7.97 -3.23
CA THR A 93 6.50 -8.25 -4.21
C THR A 93 6.96 -6.97 -4.87
N VAL A 94 8.29 -6.84 -5.05
CA VAL A 94 8.90 -5.70 -5.72
C VAL A 94 9.48 -6.19 -7.04
N LEU A 95 8.94 -5.63 -8.12
CA LEU A 95 9.41 -5.87 -9.49
C LEU A 95 10.10 -4.61 -10.00
N SER A 96 11.02 -4.77 -10.94
CA SER A 96 11.59 -3.66 -11.68
C SER A 96 11.13 -3.67 -13.14
N ALA A 97 10.67 -2.53 -13.62
CA ALA A 97 10.31 -2.30 -15.02
C ALA A 97 11.51 -1.89 -15.88
N ILE A 98 12.73 -2.26 -15.50
CA ILE A 98 13.95 -1.88 -16.24
C ILE A 98 13.94 -2.40 -17.68
N LYS A 99 13.38 -3.59 -17.92
CA LYS A 99 13.21 -4.16 -19.26
C LYS A 99 12.26 -3.32 -20.13
N GLN A 100 11.18 -2.81 -19.56
CA GLN A 100 10.22 -1.96 -20.25
C GLN A 100 10.82 -0.57 -20.52
N LYS A 101 11.68 -0.10 -19.63
CA LYS A 101 12.41 1.17 -19.79
C LYS A 101 13.33 1.17 -21.00
N GLU A 102 13.90 0.05 -21.38
CA GLU A 102 14.69 -0.10 -22.61
C GLU A 102 13.88 0.27 -23.88
N ASN A 103 12.55 0.12 -23.82
CA ASN A 103 11.60 0.51 -24.86
C ASN A 103 10.96 1.89 -24.60
N GLY A 104 11.46 2.66 -23.63
CA GLY A 104 10.97 3.99 -23.27
C GLY A 104 9.80 4.01 -22.28
N VAL A 105 9.32 2.86 -21.84
CA VAL A 105 8.17 2.74 -20.91
C VAL A 105 8.67 2.71 -19.45
N LYS A 106 8.28 3.69 -18.65
CA LYS A 106 8.65 3.83 -17.24
C LYS A 106 7.62 3.19 -16.31
N ALA A 107 7.98 2.99 -15.06
CA ALA A 107 7.07 2.50 -14.01
C ALA A 107 5.80 3.36 -13.89
N LEU A 108 5.92 4.69 -14.04
CA LEU A 108 4.78 5.60 -14.07
C LEU A 108 3.82 5.30 -15.24
N ASP A 109 4.34 4.97 -16.41
CA ASP A 109 3.53 4.70 -17.59
C ASP A 109 2.74 3.40 -17.41
N ILE A 110 3.38 2.38 -16.84
CA ILE A 110 2.73 1.10 -16.48
C ILE A 110 1.61 1.35 -15.46
N ALA A 111 1.89 2.15 -14.42
CA ALA A 111 0.90 2.50 -13.41
C ALA A 111 -0.32 3.22 -14.01
N LYS A 112 -0.09 4.14 -14.95
CA LYS A 112 -1.18 4.84 -15.66
C LYS A 112 -1.97 3.91 -16.57
N LYS A 113 -1.31 2.96 -17.24
CA LYS A 113 -1.98 1.95 -18.05
C LYS A 113 -2.83 1.00 -17.19
N LEU A 114 -2.36 0.60 -16.02
CA LEU A 114 -3.15 -0.18 -15.06
C LEU A 114 -4.43 0.52 -14.62
N LEU A 115 -4.40 1.85 -14.43
CA LEU A 115 -5.61 2.62 -14.13
C LEU A 115 -6.63 2.56 -15.27
N ASP A 116 -6.21 2.60 -16.52
CA ASP A 116 -7.08 2.46 -17.69
C ASP A 116 -7.76 1.07 -17.76
N GLU A 117 -7.07 0.05 -17.25
CA GLU A 117 -7.55 -1.33 -17.17
C GLU A 117 -8.36 -1.60 -15.88
N GLY A 118 -8.60 -0.56 -15.07
CA GLY A 118 -9.43 -0.63 -13.87
C GLY A 118 -8.72 -1.17 -12.62
N PHE A 119 -7.40 -1.29 -12.64
CA PHE A 119 -6.61 -1.69 -11.49
C PHE A 119 -6.07 -0.50 -10.72
N HIS A 120 -6.01 -0.63 -9.40
CA HIS A 120 -5.27 0.33 -8.58
C HIS A 120 -3.77 0.24 -8.87
N ALA A 121 -3.15 1.39 -9.14
CA ALA A 121 -1.73 1.42 -9.45
C ALA A 121 -0.87 1.02 -8.23
N PRO A 122 0.16 0.19 -8.43
CA PRO A 122 1.10 -0.16 -7.36
C PRO A 122 1.92 1.06 -6.93
N THR A 123 2.57 0.97 -5.76
CA THR A 123 3.56 1.98 -5.34
C THR A 123 4.75 1.97 -6.30
N MET A 124 5.06 3.12 -6.88
CA MET A 124 6.14 3.27 -7.83
C MET A 124 7.39 3.86 -7.18
N TYR A 125 8.56 3.56 -7.78
CA TYR A 125 9.87 4.12 -7.39
C TYR A 125 10.23 3.88 -5.93
N PHE A 126 9.67 2.87 -5.33
CA PHE A 126 9.99 2.42 -3.98
C PHE A 126 10.11 0.88 -3.93
N PRO A 127 11.16 0.34 -3.26
CA PRO A 127 12.23 1.04 -2.55
C PRO A 127 13.21 1.75 -3.50
N LEU A 128 13.81 2.86 -3.05
CA LEU A 128 14.67 3.74 -3.87
C LEU A 128 15.91 3.06 -4.46
N ILE A 129 16.31 1.92 -3.90
CA ILE A 129 17.45 1.13 -4.39
C ILE A 129 17.11 0.28 -5.62
N VAL A 130 15.84 0.20 -5.99
CA VAL A 130 15.34 -0.55 -7.16
C VAL A 130 14.95 0.43 -8.24
N GLU A 131 15.63 0.37 -9.37
CA GLU A 131 15.32 1.21 -10.52
C GLU A 131 13.98 0.80 -11.14
N GLU A 132 13.12 1.79 -11.48
CA GLU A 132 11.76 1.57 -12.03
C GLU A 132 10.94 0.58 -11.19
N ALA A 133 11.01 0.73 -9.86
CA ALA A 133 10.33 -0.15 -8.92
C ALA A 133 8.81 -0.07 -9.05
N LEU A 134 8.19 -1.23 -8.98
CA LEU A 134 6.75 -1.47 -8.83
C LEU A 134 6.56 -2.37 -7.60
N MET A 135 6.05 -1.82 -6.51
CA MET A 135 5.77 -2.57 -5.29
C MET A 135 4.28 -2.95 -5.28
N ILE A 136 4.02 -4.22 -5.37
CA ILE A 136 2.68 -4.81 -5.46
C ILE A 136 2.36 -5.50 -4.15
N GLU A 137 1.30 -5.05 -3.49
CA GLU A 137 0.80 -5.58 -2.23
C GLU A 137 -0.63 -6.12 -2.41
N PRO A 138 -0.77 -7.37 -2.83
CA PRO A 138 -2.09 -8.00 -2.94
C PRO A 138 -2.60 -8.36 -1.54
N THR A 139 -3.76 -7.80 -1.19
CA THR A 139 -4.35 -8.07 0.12
C THR A 139 -5.02 -9.43 0.16
N GLU A 140 -5.36 -9.89 1.36
CA GLU A 140 -6.10 -11.13 1.59
C GLU A 140 -7.53 -11.11 1.04
N SER A 141 -8.07 -9.92 0.78
CA SER A 141 -9.43 -9.73 0.25
C SER A 141 -9.53 -9.95 -1.25
N GLU A 142 -8.40 -10.02 -1.95
CA GLU A 142 -8.41 -10.23 -3.40
C GLU A 142 -8.71 -11.68 -3.75
N SER A 143 -9.66 -11.88 -4.69
CA SER A 143 -9.95 -13.20 -5.21
C SER A 143 -8.85 -13.69 -6.15
N LYS A 144 -8.73 -15.02 -6.30
CA LYS A 144 -7.79 -15.58 -7.28
C LYS A 144 -8.07 -15.08 -8.70
N GLU A 145 -9.35 -14.92 -9.05
CA GLU A 145 -9.74 -14.39 -10.36
C GLU A 145 -9.23 -12.96 -10.56
N THR A 146 -9.37 -12.09 -9.56
CA THR A 146 -8.87 -10.71 -9.61
C THR A 146 -7.35 -10.68 -9.78
N ILE A 147 -6.66 -11.53 -9.02
CA ILE A 147 -5.19 -11.64 -9.11
C ILE A 147 -4.76 -12.17 -10.49
N ASP A 148 -5.44 -13.16 -11.03
CA ASP A 148 -5.16 -13.69 -12.38
C ASP A 148 -5.40 -12.62 -13.46
N GLN A 149 -6.47 -11.83 -13.35
CA GLN A 149 -6.74 -10.71 -14.27
C GLN A 149 -5.63 -9.64 -14.17
N PHE A 150 -5.20 -9.28 -12.97
CA PHE A 150 -4.09 -8.35 -12.76
C PHE A 150 -2.79 -8.88 -13.37
N ILE A 151 -2.46 -10.16 -13.16
CA ILE A 151 -1.26 -10.80 -13.72
C ILE A 151 -1.31 -10.77 -15.25
N ASN A 152 -2.44 -11.11 -15.85
CA ASN A 152 -2.61 -11.09 -17.30
C ASN A 152 -2.43 -9.68 -17.87
N CYS A 153 -3.04 -8.68 -17.23
CA CYS A 153 -2.88 -7.28 -17.60
C CYS A 153 -1.40 -6.85 -17.53
N MET A 154 -0.68 -7.19 -16.46
CA MET A 154 0.75 -6.90 -16.35
C MET A 154 1.59 -7.58 -17.44
N ILE A 155 1.27 -8.82 -17.81
CA ILE A 155 1.93 -9.54 -18.90
C ILE A 155 1.64 -8.82 -20.22
N GLU A 156 0.39 -8.48 -20.51
CA GLU A 156 -0.01 -7.74 -21.72
C GLU A 156 0.72 -6.41 -21.83
N ILE A 157 0.81 -5.64 -20.74
CA ILE A 157 1.57 -4.39 -20.69
C ILE A 157 3.06 -4.65 -21.01
N SER A 158 3.64 -5.72 -20.46
CA SER A 158 5.03 -6.08 -20.74
C SER A 158 5.26 -6.42 -22.21
N GLU A 159 4.35 -7.16 -22.83
CA GLU A 159 4.46 -7.48 -24.27
C GLU A 159 4.18 -6.24 -25.15
N LEU A 160 3.16 -5.46 -24.79
CA LEU A 160 2.81 -4.23 -25.50
C LEU A 160 3.97 -3.22 -25.50
N SER A 161 4.74 -3.17 -24.40
CA SER A 161 5.91 -2.29 -24.30
C SER A 161 6.99 -2.55 -25.38
N LYS A 162 7.00 -3.75 -25.95
CA LYS A 162 7.97 -4.15 -26.98
C LYS A 162 7.51 -3.78 -28.39
N ILE A 163 6.18 -3.78 -28.63
CA ILE A 163 5.60 -3.65 -29.98
C ILE A 163 4.91 -2.30 -30.19
N HIS A 164 4.25 -1.77 -29.17
CA HIS A 164 3.49 -0.52 -29.21
C HIS A 164 3.68 0.28 -27.91
N PRO A 165 4.91 0.70 -27.55
CA PRO A 165 5.18 1.42 -26.30
C PRO A 165 4.38 2.72 -26.15
N GLU A 166 4.03 3.35 -27.27
CA GLU A 166 3.24 4.60 -27.30
C GLU A 166 1.84 4.44 -26.68
N GLU A 167 1.22 3.26 -26.73
CA GLU A 167 -0.08 3.02 -26.11
C GLU A 167 0.00 3.03 -24.58
N ILE A 168 1.16 2.67 -24.02
CA ILE A 168 1.40 2.71 -22.57
C ILE A 168 1.82 4.10 -22.15
N ILE A 169 2.70 4.75 -22.92
CA ILE A 169 3.21 6.10 -22.65
C ILE A 169 2.07 7.13 -22.66
N ASN A 170 1.08 6.97 -23.51
CA ASN A 170 -0.06 7.88 -23.63
C ASN A 170 -1.19 7.60 -22.61
N ALA A 171 -1.14 6.49 -21.89
CA ALA A 171 -2.12 6.18 -20.84
C ALA A 171 -2.04 7.20 -19.66
N PRO A 172 -3.16 7.50 -18.99
CA PRO A 172 -4.50 6.96 -19.19
C PRO A 172 -5.25 7.68 -20.31
N ILE A 173 -6.07 6.96 -21.06
CA ILE A 173 -6.89 7.50 -22.15
C ILE A 173 -8.40 7.27 -21.91
N ASN A 174 -8.74 6.31 -21.05
CA ASN A 174 -10.13 5.94 -20.75
C ASN A 174 -10.67 6.59 -19.49
N LEU A 175 -9.84 7.37 -18.77
CA LEU A 175 -10.22 8.03 -17.53
C LEU A 175 -10.67 9.48 -17.76
N PRO A 176 -11.53 10.03 -16.89
CA PRO A 176 -11.96 11.44 -16.99
C PRO A 176 -10.82 12.45 -16.85
N VAL A 177 -9.70 12.05 -16.24
CA VAL A 177 -8.51 12.89 -16.05
C VAL A 177 -7.33 12.17 -16.70
N GLU A 178 -6.74 12.85 -17.67
CA GLU A 178 -5.51 12.41 -18.34
C GLU A 178 -4.26 12.68 -17.48
N ARG A 179 -3.08 12.68 -18.09
CA ARG A 179 -1.82 13.00 -17.40
C ARG A 179 -1.81 14.45 -16.95
N LEU A 180 -1.47 14.63 -15.68
CA LEU A 180 -1.34 15.96 -15.07
C LEU A 180 0.00 16.60 -15.45
N ASP A 181 0.01 17.90 -15.69
CA ASP A 181 1.25 18.69 -15.74
C ASP A 181 1.72 18.99 -14.31
N GLU A 182 2.42 18.02 -13.72
CA GLU A 182 2.93 18.12 -12.35
C GLU A 182 3.95 19.25 -12.19
N ALA A 183 4.72 19.54 -13.25
CA ALA A 183 5.71 20.61 -13.23
C ALA A 183 5.02 21.98 -13.19
N LEU A 184 3.97 22.18 -13.98
CA LEU A 184 3.17 23.41 -13.95
C LEU A 184 2.44 23.56 -12.62
N ALA A 185 1.84 22.49 -12.11
CA ALA A 185 1.15 22.49 -10.83
C ALA A 185 2.07 22.85 -9.66
N ALA A 186 3.31 22.37 -9.67
CA ALA A 186 4.31 22.70 -8.66
C ALA A 186 4.83 24.14 -8.77
N ARG A 187 5.01 24.66 -10.00
CA ARG A 187 5.52 26.02 -10.24
C ARG A 187 4.49 27.11 -10.04
N ASN A 188 3.22 26.82 -10.42
CA ASN A 188 2.12 27.79 -10.38
C ASN A 188 0.91 27.18 -9.67
N PRO A 189 0.99 26.90 -8.35
CA PRO A 189 -0.09 26.26 -7.62
C PRO A 189 -1.31 27.15 -7.53
N ILE A 190 -2.49 26.62 -7.87
CA ILE A 190 -3.78 27.29 -7.64
C ILE A 190 -4.25 26.87 -6.24
N LEU A 191 -4.08 27.77 -5.27
CA LEU A 191 -4.32 27.49 -3.85
C LEU A 191 -5.74 27.85 -3.38
N SER A 192 -6.59 28.38 -4.26
CA SER A 192 -7.96 28.74 -3.94
C SER A 192 -8.91 28.32 -5.04
N TRP A 193 -10.12 27.89 -4.64
CA TRP A 193 -11.20 27.67 -5.57
C TRP A 193 -11.67 29.04 -6.14
N LYS A 194 -11.63 29.17 -7.45
CA LYS A 194 -12.25 30.29 -8.16
C LYS A 194 -13.44 29.72 -8.94
N GLN A 195 -14.62 30.25 -8.66
CA GLN A 195 -15.82 29.99 -9.47
C GLN A 195 -15.70 30.62 -10.84
#